data_c16ec880b7503e85ca70c80060428c88
#
_entry.id   c16ec880b7503e85ca70c80060428c88
#
_cell.length_a   1.000
_cell.length_b   1.000
_cell.length_c   1.000
_cell.angle_alpha   90.00
_cell.angle_beta   90.00
_cell.angle_gamma   90.00
#
_symmetry.space_group_name_H-M   'P 1'
#
loop_
_entity.id
_entity.type
_entity.pdbx_description
1 polymer ?
#
loop_
_entity_poly.entity_id
_entity_poly.type
_entity_poly.pdbx_seq_one_letter_code
_entity_poly.pdbx_strand_id
1 'polypeptide(L)'
;MASVNKAILVGHVGKDPEFRETKSGDTVATFSLATNSGYGEKKTTDWHRVVFFGKTADVVKEYVSKGSQLYVEGRISNRSFDDKDGNKKYVTEINGYSMQM
;
A
#
# COMPACT_ATOMS: atom_id res chain seq x y z
N MET A 1 14.21 -5.78 -23.71
CA MET A 1 13.39 -6.72 -22.95
C MET A 1 12.09 -6.05 -22.54
N ALA A 2 10.98 -6.72 -22.80
CA ALA A 2 9.67 -6.19 -22.42
C ALA A 2 9.20 -6.83 -21.13
N SER A 3 8.69 -6.04 -20.21
CA SER A 3 8.11 -6.54 -18.98
C SER A 3 6.94 -5.66 -18.55
N VAL A 4 6.04 -6.25 -17.77
CA VAL A 4 4.92 -5.53 -17.19
C VAL A 4 4.88 -5.87 -15.70
N ASN A 5 4.74 -4.83 -14.89
CA ASN A 5 4.53 -5.00 -13.46
C ASN A 5 3.50 -3.96 -13.03
N LYS A 6 2.26 -4.39 -12.88
CA LYS A 6 1.16 -3.50 -12.56
C LYS A 6 0.18 -4.18 -11.62
N ALA A 7 -0.24 -3.47 -10.61
CA ALA A 7 -1.30 -3.90 -9.71
C ALA A 7 -2.42 -2.86 -9.73
N ILE A 8 -3.65 -3.34 -9.75
CA ILE A 8 -4.85 -2.50 -9.67
C ILE A 8 -5.70 -3.04 -8.53
N LEU A 9 -5.98 -2.21 -7.55
CA LEU A 9 -6.71 -2.60 -6.36
C LEU A 9 -7.86 -1.63 -6.08
N VAL A 10 -9.01 -2.17 -5.69
CA VAL A 10 -10.10 -1.40 -5.11
C VAL A 10 -10.44 -2.06 -3.79
N GLY A 11 -10.35 -1.31 -2.72
CA GLY A 11 -10.59 -1.88 -1.40
C GLY A 11 -10.76 -0.81 -0.34
N HIS A 12 -10.71 -1.22 0.92
CA HIS A 12 -10.90 -0.35 2.06
C HIS A 12 -9.66 -0.30 2.93
N VAL A 13 -9.35 0.90 3.42
CA VAL A 13 -8.20 1.12 4.30
C VAL A 13 -8.51 0.53 5.68
N GLY A 14 -7.62 -0.34 6.18
CA GLY A 14 -7.85 -1.07 7.42
C GLY A 14 -7.51 -0.31 8.69
N LYS A 15 -6.55 0.59 8.62
CA LYS A 15 -6.11 1.45 9.73
C LYS A 15 -5.73 2.80 9.15
N ASP A 16 -5.70 3.83 10.00
CA ASP A 16 -5.24 5.13 9.54
C ASP A 16 -3.83 5.02 8.96
N PRO A 17 -3.56 5.69 7.84
CA PRO A 17 -2.24 5.64 7.22
C PRO A 17 -1.13 6.17 8.14
N GLU A 18 0.05 5.62 7.97
CA GLU A 18 1.25 6.09 8.66
C GLU A 18 2.04 6.99 7.73
N PHE A 19 2.63 8.04 8.29
CA PHE A 19 3.38 9.02 7.51
C PHE A 19 4.78 9.19 8.07
N ARG A 20 5.74 9.41 7.17
CA ARG A 20 7.09 9.78 7.55
C ARG A 20 7.66 10.66 6.45
N GLU A 21 8.76 11.33 6.75
CA GLU A 21 9.46 12.17 5.79
C GLU A 21 10.79 11.53 5.42
N THR A 22 11.18 11.67 4.16
CA THR A 22 12.50 11.26 3.70
C THR A 22 13.50 12.36 4.03
N LYS A 23 14.79 12.06 3.86
CA LYS A 23 15.85 13.05 4.06
C LYS A 23 15.74 14.25 3.12
N SER A 24 15.12 14.04 1.96
CA SER A 24 14.88 15.13 1.00
C SER A 24 13.60 15.92 1.27
N GLY A 25 12.87 15.58 2.34
CA GLY A 25 11.65 16.28 2.72
C GLY A 25 10.38 15.80 2.08
N ASP A 26 10.42 14.70 1.36
CA ASP A 26 9.23 14.12 0.74
C ASP A 26 8.42 13.32 1.75
N THR A 27 7.11 13.40 1.65
CA THR A 27 6.22 12.61 2.47
C THR A 27 6.11 11.20 1.92
N VAL A 28 6.12 10.22 2.83
CA VAL A 28 5.84 8.82 2.50
C VAL A 28 4.62 8.38 3.29
N ALA A 29 3.61 7.88 2.60
CA ALA A 29 2.39 7.36 3.22
C ALA A 29 2.34 5.85 3.04
N THR A 30 2.06 5.13 4.12
CA THR A 30 1.93 3.67 4.10
C THR A 30 0.63 3.27 4.75
N PHE A 31 -0.13 2.40 4.10
CA PHE A 31 -1.36 1.88 4.68
C PHE A 31 -1.65 0.47 4.15
N SER A 32 -2.56 -0.22 4.84
CA SER A 32 -3.04 -1.53 4.41
C SER A 32 -4.39 -1.38 3.76
N LEU A 33 -4.54 -1.97 2.58
CA LEU A 33 -5.78 -1.94 1.80
C LEU A 33 -6.34 -3.36 1.75
N ALA A 34 -7.59 -3.52 2.19
CA ALA A 34 -8.26 -4.83 2.21
C ALA A 34 -9.06 -5.04 0.94
N THR A 35 -8.84 -6.18 0.30
CA THR A 35 -9.70 -6.65 -0.79
C THR A 35 -10.36 -7.94 -0.38
N ASN A 36 -11.64 -8.09 -0.70
CA ASN A 36 -12.43 -9.26 -0.31
C ASN A 36 -12.77 -10.10 -1.52
N SER A 37 -12.74 -11.43 -1.33
CA SER A 37 -13.08 -12.39 -2.37
C SER A 37 -13.97 -13.49 -1.79
N GLY A 38 -14.76 -14.16 -2.64
CA GLY A 38 -15.60 -15.29 -2.23
C GLY A 38 -16.95 -14.87 -1.69
N TYR A 39 -17.72 -15.86 -1.26
CA TYR A 39 -19.10 -15.69 -0.78
C TYR A 39 -19.31 -16.44 0.53
N GLY A 40 -20.11 -15.86 1.42
CA GLY A 40 -20.52 -16.53 2.65
C GLY A 40 -19.35 -17.01 3.49
N GLU A 41 -19.33 -18.28 3.82
CA GLU A 41 -18.27 -18.86 4.64
C GLU A 41 -16.92 -18.96 3.93
N LYS A 42 -16.91 -18.84 2.60
CA LYS A 42 -15.68 -18.89 1.81
C LYS A 42 -15.12 -17.51 1.52
N LYS A 43 -15.65 -16.51 2.17
CA LYS A 43 -15.17 -15.14 2.02
C LYS A 43 -13.78 -15.01 2.62
N THR A 44 -12.85 -14.44 1.85
CA THR A 44 -11.48 -14.20 2.31
C THR A 44 -11.14 -12.73 2.15
N THR A 45 -10.22 -12.25 2.99
CA THR A 45 -9.71 -10.89 2.91
C THR A 45 -8.21 -10.93 2.70
N ASP A 46 -7.75 -10.25 1.69
CA ASP A 46 -6.32 -10.07 1.44
C ASP A 46 -5.92 -8.65 1.82
N TRP A 47 -4.81 -8.53 2.52
CA TRP A 47 -4.29 -7.25 2.95
C TRP A 47 -3.09 -6.88 2.12
N HIS A 48 -3.16 -5.72 1.48
CA HIS A 48 -2.10 -5.22 0.62
C HIS A 48 -1.42 -4.03 1.27
N ARG A 49 -0.11 -4.08 1.38
CA ARG A 49 0.67 -2.96 1.87
C ARG A 49 0.90 -1.99 0.71
N VAL A 50 0.40 -0.77 0.85
CA VAL A 50 0.47 0.26 -0.19
C VAL A 50 1.33 1.41 0.29
N VAL A 51 2.23 1.88 -0.57
CA VAL A 51 3.13 2.98 -0.26
C VAL A 51 3.00 4.05 -1.35
N PHE A 52 2.81 5.28 -0.94
CA PHE A 52 2.79 6.45 -1.82
C PHE A 52 3.87 7.44 -1.40
N PHE A 53 4.40 8.15 -2.37
CA PHE A 53 5.45 9.14 -2.15
C PHE A 53 5.02 10.51 -2.66
N GLY A 54 5.57 11.56 -2.06
CA GLY A 54 5.46 12.93 -2.57
C GLY A 54 4.05 13.48 -2.52
N LYS A 55 3.62 14.09 -3.61
CA LYS A 55 2.33 14.79 -3.65
C LYS A 55 1.15 13.85 -3.42
N THR A 56 1.21 12.63 -3.92
CA THR A 56 0.14 11.65 -3.69
C THR A 56 0.07 11.29 -2.21
N ALA A 57 1.22 11.16 -1.54
CA ALA A 57 1.26 10.92 -0.11
C ALA A 57 0.61 12.07 0.67
N ASP A 58 0.81 13.30 0.22
CA ASP A 58 0.19 14.48 0.84
C ASP A 58 -1.34 14.42 0.69
N VAL A 59 -1.84 13.95 -0.46
CA VAL A 59 -3.28 13.77 -0.67
C VAL A 59 -3.82 12.69 0.27
N VAL A 60 -3.08 11.59 0.44
CA VAL A 60 -3.46 10.54 1.39
C VAL A 60 -3.58 11.13 2.80
N LYS A 61 -2.62 11.94 3.19
CA LYS A 61 -2.61 12.57 4.52
C LYS A 61 -3.85 13.42 4.76
N GLU A 62 -4.31 14.11 3.73
CA GLU A 62 -5.43 15.04 3.86
C GLU A 62 -6.79 14.35 3.80
N TYR A 63 -6.95 13.31 2.98
CA TYR A 63 -8.28 12.78 2.68
C TYR A 63 -8.50 11.32 3.06
N VAL A 64 -7.46 10.55 3.33
CA VAL A 64 -7.60 9.11 3.56
C VAL A 64 -7.50 8.78 5.05
N SER A 65 -8.46 7.96 5.51
CA SER A 65 -8.49 7.50 6.89
C SER A 65 -8.97 6.05 6.91
N LYS A 66 -8.96 5.46 8.10
CA LYS A 66 -9.48 4.11 8.30
C LYS A 66 -10.90 4.01 7.73
N GLY A 67 -11.15 3.00 6.92
CA GLY A 67 -12.45 2.75 6.30
C GLY A 67 -12.65 3.39 4.94
N SER A 68 -11.76 4.28 4.50
CA SER A 68 -11.86 4.89 3.18
C SER A 68 -11.80 3.86 2.08
N GLN A 69 -12.66 3.99 1.09
CA GLN A 69 -12.60 3.15 -0.12
C GLN A 69 -11.71 3.82 -1.14
N LEU A 70 -10.75 3.07 -1.68
CA LEU A 70 -9.77 3.60 -2.62
C LEU A 70 -9.59 2.70 -3.82
N TYR A 71 -9.35 3.34 -4.97
CA TYR A 71 -8.81 2.72 -6.16
C TYR A 71 -7.32 3.06 -6.20
N VAL A 72 -6.47 2.05 -6.33
CA VAL A 72 -5.01 2.22 -6.32
C VAL A 72 -4.42 1.53 -7.54
N GLU A 73 -3.54 2.22 -8.24
CA GLU A 73 -2.68 1.62 -9.26
C GLU A 73 -1.23 1.79 -8.84
N GLY A 74 -0.46 0.75 -9.03
CA GLY A 74 0.95 0.79 -8.72
C GLY A 74 1.68 -0.40 -9.28
N ARG A 75 2.91 -0.56 -8.85
CA ARG A 75 3.71 -1.73 -9.21
C ARG A 75 4.01 -2.55 -7.97
N ILE A 76 4.15 -3.85 -8.16
CA ILE A 76 4.50 -4.76 -7.08
C ILE A 76 6.00 -4.67 -6.84
N SER A 77 6.40 -4.45 -5.60
CA SER A 77 7.80 -4.33 -5.23
C SER A 77 8.10 -5.25 -4.05
N ASN A 78 9.20 -5.94 -4.13
CA ASN A 78 9.68 -6.79 -3.05
C ASN A 78 10.97 -6.18 -2.51
N ARG A 79 11.06 -6.13 -1.18
CA ARG A 79 12.31 -5.70 -0.53
C ARG A 79 12.61 -6.62 0.63
N SER A 80 13.85 -6.63 1.04
CA SER A 80 14.28 -7.41 2.19
C SER A 80 14.89 -6.52 3.24
N PHE A 81 14.82 -6.95 4.48
CA PHE A 81 15.44 -6.27 5.60
C PHE A 81 15.84 -7.31 6.64
N ASP A 82 16.79 -6.95 7.49
CA ASP A 82 17.22 -7.82 8.57
C ASP A 82 16.44 -7.46 9.84
N ASP A 83 15.92 -8.48 10.53
CA ASP A 83 15.23 -8.26 11.80
C ASP A 83 16.24 -8.19 12.96
N LYS A 84 15.73 -8.06 14.18
CA LYS A 84 16.57 -7.95 15.38
C LYS A 84 17.44 -9.16 15.63
N ASP A 85 17.04 -10.31 15.15
CA ASP A 85 17.76 -11.57 15.36
C ASP A 85 18.71 -11.90 14.22
N GLY A 86 18.85 -10.98 13.25
CA GLY A 86 19.71 -11.16 12.10
C GLY A 86 19.10 -12.00 10.99
N ASN A 87 17.83 -12.36 11.10
CA ASN A 87 17.14 -13.12 10.07
C ASN A 87 16.65 -12.19 8.97
N LYS A 88 16.77 -12.65 7.72
CA LYS A 88 16.33 -11.89 6.57
C LYS A 88 14.82 -12.02 6.41
N LYS A 89 14.14 -10.89 6.33
CA LYS A 89 12.70 -10.83 6.12
C LYS A 89 12.40 -10.18 4.77
N TYR A 90 11.30 -10.60 4.17
CA TYR A 90 10.87 -10.09 2.87
C TYR A 90 9.50 -9.45 3.00
N VAL A 91 9.31 -8.32 2.32
CA VAL A 91 8.04 -7.60 2.30
C VAL A 91 7.66 -7.36 0.85
N THR A 92 6.40 -7.65 0.53
CA THR A 92 5.82 -7.30 -0.76
C THR A 92 4.93 -6.09 -0.57
N GLU A 93 5.17 -5.07 -1.37
CA GLU A 93 4.45 -3.80 -1.29
C GLU A 93 3.94 -3.40 -2.66
N ILE A 94 2.89 -2.60 -2.68
CA ILE A 94 2.45 -1.93 -3.90
C ILE A 94 2.95 -0.50 -3.82
N ASN A 95 3.88 -0.15 -4.71
CA ASN A 95 4.35 1.23 -4.84
C ASN A 95 3.37 1.96 -5.74
N GLY A 96 2.46 2.71 -5.13
CA GLY A 96 1.38 3.37 -5.82
C GLY A 96 1.85 4.58 -6.61
N TYR A 97 1.26 4.80 -7.77
CA TYR A 97 1.49 6.00 -8.57
C TYR A 97 0.18 6.69 -8.97
N SER A 98 -0.96 6.07 -8.73
CA SER A 98 -2.27 6.67 -9.01
C SER A 98 -3.29 6.21 -7.98
N MET A 99 -4.14 7.12 -7.55
CA MET A 99 -5.15 6.85 -6.53
C MET A 99 -6.41 7.63 -6.85
N GLN A 100 -7.57 7.00 -6.62
CA GLN A 100 -8.87 7.66 -6.69
C GLN A 100 -9.74 7.24 -5.51
N MET A 101 -10.49 8.20 -5.01
CA MET A 101 -11.43 7.98 -3.91
C MET A 101 -12.85 7.81 -4.42
#